data_c6fcfca8c865b444cd51ed2f2cc2522f
#
_entry.id   c6fcfca8c865b444cd51ed2f2cc2522f
#
_cell.length_a   1.000
_cell.length_b   1.000
_cell.length_c   1.000
_cell.angle_alpha   90.00
_cell.angle_beta   90.00
_cell.angle_gamma   90.00
#
_symmetry.space_group_name_H-M   'P 1'
#
loop_
_entity.id
_entity.type
_entity.pdbx_description
1 polymer ?
#
loop_
_entity_poly.entity_id
_entity_poly.type
_entity_poly.pdbx_seq_one_letter_code
_entity_poly.pdbx_strand_id
1 'polypeptide(L)'
;LFFNMLYADLAYEVLNNLVENIENNDLNLDFGVLGSKFVPNTLAEMGQIDVAYNMINTTNFPGWGHWISQGATSLWEDWKGESSRNHIFFGDVSAWFYKYLGGIRPVEEDPGYKHFMIKPYFPEDLSWVRSNTMSSFGRIESNWDRDDDGIVMDVNIPFNTSATIILPENISYKVLFENKTEILPDETTNYGEDTAFILPSGNYQIQIITSKGVN
;
A
#
# COMPACT_ATOMS: atom_id res chain seq x y z
N LEU A 1 -11.90 -10.92 9.84
CA LEU A 1 -10.67 -10.51 9.17
C LEU A 1 -10.10 -9.24 9.83
N PHE A 2 -10.54 -8.05 9.52
CA PHE A 2 -9.95 -6.79 9.99
C PHE A 2 -9.73 -6.70 11.52
N PHE A 3 -10.65 -7.21 12.31
CA PHE A 3 -10.57 -7.17 13.79
C PHE A 3 -9.99 -8.45 14.42
N ASN A 4 -9.39 -9.34 13.63
CA ASN A 4 -8.79 -10.60 14.11
C ASN A 4 -9.74 -11.45 14.99
N MET A 5 -11.03 -11.46 14.67
CA MET A 5 -12.06 -12.19 15.43
C MET A 5 -12.27 -13.64 14.96
N LEU A 6 -11.52 -14.07 13.95
CA LEU A 6 -11.62 -15.41 13.37
C LEU A 6 -10.38 -16.27 13.70
N TYR A 7 -10.56 -17.57 13.79
CA TYR A 7 -9.44 -18.50 13.77
C TYR A 7 -8.78 -18.51 12.37
N ALA A 8 -7.48 -18.78 12.33
CA ALA A 8 -6.68 -18.65 11.11
C ALA A 8 -7.22 -19.47 9.91
N ASP A 9 -7.69 -20.70 10.15
CA ASP A 9 -8.27 -21.59 9.16
C ASP A 9 -9.55 -20.99 8.53
N LEU A 10 -10.41 -20.38 9.34
CA LEU A 10 -11.63 -19.70 8.88
C LEU A 10 -11.33 -18.36 8.20
N ALA A 11 -10.24 -17.71 8.55
CA ALA A 11 -9.89 -16.41 7.97
C ALA A 11 -9.65 -16.52 6.46
N TYR A 12 -8.95 -17.54 6.00
CA TYR A 12 -8.72 -17.77 4.57
C TYR A 12 -10.00 -18.11 3.80
N GLU A 13 -10.88 -18.93 4.39
CA GLU A 13 -12.17 -19.24 3.77
C GLU A 13 -13.03 -17.98 3.61
N VAL A 14 -13.11 -17.15 4.65
CA VAL A 14 -13.85 -15.87 4.61
C VAL A 14 -13.23 -14.89 3.62
N LEU A 15 -11.88 -14.85 3.53
CA LEU A 15 -11.20 -14.02 2.53
C LEU A 15 -11.54 -14.46 1.11
N ASN A 16 -11.45 -15.75 0.82
CA ASN A 16 -11.77 -16.29 -0.51
C ASN A 16 -13.21 -15.98 -0.90
N ASN A 17 -14.16 -16.17 0.00
CA ASN A 17 -15.56 -15.81 -0.23
C ASN A 17 -15.75 -14.30 -0.47
N LEU A 18 -14.99 -13.44 0.23
CA LEU A 18 -15.02 -11.99 0.02
C LEU A 18 -14.48 -11.63 -1.37
N VAL A 19 -13.35 -12.19 -1.77
CA VAL A 19 -12.73 -11.97 -3.09
C VAL A 19 -13.65 -12.43 -4.19
N GLU A 20 -14.18 -13.66 -4.10
CA GLU A 20 -15.12 -14.21 -5.07
C GLU A 20 -16.39 -13.34 -5.20
N ASN A 21 -16.90 -12.82 -4.08
CA ASN A 21 -18.05 -11.92 -4.10
C ASN A 21 -17.73 -10.61 -4.85
N ILE A 22 -16.55 -10.02 -4.60
CA ILE A 22 -16.11 -8.79 -5.25
C ILE A 22 -15.92 -9.01 -6.77
N GLU A 23 -15.27 -10.11 -7.16
CA GLU A 23 -15.05 -10.46 -8.56
C GLU A 23 -16.35 -10.74 -9.30
N ASN A 24 -17.29 -11.48 -8.69
CA ASN A 24 -18.63 -11.75 -9.25
C ASN A 24 -19.50 -10.49 -9.39
N ASN A 25 -19.16 -9.41 -8.70
CA ASN A 25 -19.79 -8.10 -8.82
C ASN A 25 -18.97 -7.10 -9.67
N ASP A 26 -18.14 -7.58 -10.61
CA ASP A 26 -17.35 -6.76 -11.52
C ASP A 26 -16.43 -5.76 -10.79
N LEU A 27 -15.88 -6.14 -9.64
CA LEU A 27 -15.04 -5.32 -8.76
C LEU A 27 -15.75 -4.05 -8.24
N ASN A 28 -17.08 -4.00 -8.26
CA ASN A 28 -17.83 -2.85 -7.79
C ASN A 28 -17.85 -2.74 -6.26
N LEU A 29 -17.88 -1.50 -5.79
CA LEU A 29 -17.92 -1.16 -4.37
C LEU A 29 -19.35 -1.32 -3.80
N ASP A 30 -19.83 -2.56 -3.66
CA ASP A 30 -21.16 -2.84 -3.11
C ASP A 30 -21.19 -2.77 -1.57
N PHE A 31 -20.69 -1.66 -1.04
CA PHE A 31 -20.72 -1.38 0.40
C PHE A 31 -20.86 0.12 0.67
N GLY A 32 -21.33 0.47 1.87
CA GLY A 32 -21.42 1.86 2.34
C GLY A 32 -20.12 2.34 3.00
N VAL A 33 -20.22 3.46 3.69
CA VAL A 33 -19.11 4.19 4.32
C VAL A 33 -18.22 3.34 5.23
N LEU A 34 -18.76 2.38 5.96
CA LEU A 34 -17.98 1.51 6.84
C LEU A 34 -17.15 0.51 6.02
N GLY A 35 -17.76 -0.11 5.02
CA GLY A 35 -17.06 -1.05 4.14
C GLY A 35 -15.92 -0.39 3.37
N SER A 36 -16.05 0.86 2.98
CA SER A 36 -15.04 1.61 2.24
C SER A 36 -13.70 1.72 2.99
N LYS A 37 -13.75 1.68 4.32
CA LYS A 37 -12.54 1.63 5.16
C LYS A 37 -12.04 0.21 5.35
N PHE A 38 -12.91 -0.71 5.74
CA PHE A 38 -12.47 -2.02 6.20
C PHE A 38 -12.13 -2.98 5.07
N VAL A 39 -12.87 -2.98 3.98
CA VAL A 39 -12.68 -3.95 2.89
C VAL A 39 -11.35 -3.77 2.17
N PRO A 40 -11.00 -2.57 1.64
CA PRO A 40 -9.71 -2.40 0.95
C PRO A 40 -8.51 -2.63 1.87
N ASN A 41 -8.59 -2.21 3.13
CA ASN A 41 -7.51 -2.44 4.10
C ASN A 41 -7.34 -3.94 4.38
N THR A 42 -8.43 -4.69 4.57
CA THR A 42 -8.37 -6.14 4.79
C THR A 42 -7.76 -6.87 3.60
N LEU A 43 -8.22 -6.55 2.39
CA LEU A 43 -7.70 -7.17 1.16
C LEU A 43 -6.19 -6.95 1.04
N ALA A 44 -5.72 -5.73 1.24
CA ALA A 44 -4.30 -5.41 1.17
C ALA A 44 -3.46 -6.13 2.24
N GLU A 45 -3.92 -6.16 3.51
CA GLU A 45 -3.21 -6.85 4.59
C GLU A 45 -3.17 -8.37 4.40
N MET A 46 -4.13 -8.94 3.70
CA MET A 46 -4.22 -10.37 3.42
C MET A 46 -3.69 -10.75 2.02
N GLY A 47 -2.87 -9.90 1.40
CA GLY A 47 -2.17 -10.20 0.14
C GLY A 47 -3.01 -10.05 -1.13
N GLN A 48 -4.25 -9.52 -1.03
CA GLN A 48 -5.15 -9.30 -2.17
C GLN A 48 -5.05 -7.85 -2.69
N ILE A 49 -3.82 -7.38 -2.91
CA ILE A 49 -3.57 -5.98 -3.27
C ILE A 49 -4.13 -5.60 -4.64
N ASP A 50 -4.06 -6.50 -5.61
CA ASP A 50 -4.58 -6.24 -6.97
C ASP A 50 -6.10 -6.13 -6.96
N VAL A 51 -6.79 -7.00 -6.22
CA VAL A 51 -8.24 -6.91 -6.03
C VAL A 51 -8.62 -5.59 -5.38
N ALA A 52 -7.92 -5.19 -4.31
CA ALA A 52 -8.16 -3.93 -3.62
C ALA A 52 -7.90 -2.72 -4.53
N TYR A 53 -6.79 -2.71 -5.25
CA TYR A 53 -6.41 -1.63 -6.15
C TYR A 53 -7.42 -1.48 -7.30
N ASN A 54 -7.75 -2.57 -7.98
CA ASN A 54 -8.67 -2.57 -9.11
C ASN A 54 -10.08 -2.14 -8.68
N MET A 55 -10.54 -2.59 -7.52
CA MET A 55 -11.80 -2.15 -6.93
C MET A 55 -11.81 -0.64 -6.62
N ILE A 56 -10.72 -0.08 -6.08
CA ILE A 56 -10.60 1.36 -5.81
C ILE A 56 -10.53 2.17 -7.11
N ASN A 57 -9.85 1.66 -8.11
CA ASN A 57 -9.57 2.33 -9.38
C ASN A 57 -10.71 2.22 -10.41
N THR A 58 -11.77 1.46 -10.10
CA THR A 58 -12.92 1.33 -11.02
C THR A 58 -13.58 2.68 -11.31
N THR A 59 -13.96 2.89 -12.56
CA THR A 59 -14.76 4.05 -13.01
C THR A 59 -16.26 3.75 -13.06
N ASN A 60 -16.64 2.50 -12.77
CA ASN A 60 -18.03 2.07 -12.73
C ASN A 60 -18.73 2.56 -11.45
N PHE A 61 -20.04 2.60 -11.50
CA PHE A 61 -20.88 2.80 -10.33
C PHE A 61 -21.10 1.47 -9.59
N PRO A 62 -20.98 1.48 -8.25
CA PRO A 62 -20.50 2.52 -7.35
C PRO A 62 -18.97 2.57 -7.28
N GLY A 63 -18.38 3.77 -7.20
CA GLY A 63 -16.91 3.92 -7.14
C GLY A 63 -16.44 5.37 -7.06
N TRP A 64 -15.23 5.59 -6.54
CA TRP A 64 -14.61 6.92 -6.53
C TRP A 64 -14.36 7.45 -7.95
N GLY A 65 -13.92 6.59 -8.88
CA GLY A 65 -13.74 6.96 -10.28
C GLY A 65 -15.05 7.35 -10.95
N HIS A 66 -16.18 6.74 -10.57
CA HIS A 66 -17.50 7.18 -11.02
C HIS A 66 -17.79 8.62 -10.57
N TRP A 67 -17.53 8.98 -9.32
CA TRP A 67 -17.72 10.36 -8.86
C TRP A 67 -16.89 11.36 -9.67
N ILE A 68 -15.62 11.02 -9.94
CA ILE A 68 -14.75 11.85 -10.78
C ILE A 68 -15.36 12.04 -12.18
N SER A 69 -15.88 10.98 -12.80
CA SER A 69 -16.55 11.06 -14.10
C SER A 69 -17.81 11.93 -14.10
N GLN A 70 -18.46 12.04 -12.93
CA GLN A 70 -19.60 12.95 -12.72
C GLN A 70 -19.19 14.39 -12.36
N GLY A 71 -17.89 14.71 -12.40
CA GLY A 71 -17.36 16.04 -12.09
C GLY A 71 -17.23 16.35 -10.60
N ALA A 72 -17.15 15.33 -9.74
CA ALA A 72 -16.93 15.54 -8.31
C ALA A 72 -15.57 16.20 -8.05
N THR A 73 -15.57 17.23 -7.22
CA THR A 73 -14.38 17.94 -6.74
C THR A 73 -14.12 17.70 -5.25
N SER A 74 -14.98 16.92 -4.62
CA SER A 74 -14.91 16.54 -3.20
C SER A 74 -15.52 15.15 -3.03
N LEU A 75 -15.30 14.51 -1.88
CA LEU A 75 -15.93 13.25 -1.52
C LEU A 75 -17.42 13.46 -1.21
N TRP A 76 -18.24 12.53 -1.64
CA TRP A 76 -19.67 12.52 -1.37
C TRP A 76 -20.01 11.61 -0.19
N GLU A 77 -21.18 11.77 0.39
CA GLU A 77 -21.68 11.00 1.52
C GLU A 77 -22.25 9.64 1.11
N ASP A 78 -22.73 9.54 -0.10
CA ASP A 78 -23.27 8.31 -0.69
C ASP A 78 -22.84 8.17 -2.16
N TRP A 79 -22.85 6.93 -2.67
CA TRP A 79 -22.40 6.66 -4.02
C TRP A 79 -23.20 7.36 -5.12
N LYS A 80 -24.48 7.65 -4.88
CA LYS A 80 -25.35 8.35 -5.85
C LYS A 80 -25.21 9.86 -5.83
N GLY A 81 -24.64 10.43 -4.74
CA GLY A 81 -24.55 11.86 -4.55
C GLY A 81 -25.90 12.53 -4.30
N GLU A 82 -26.84 11.80 -3.72
CA GLU A 82 -28.17 12.30 -3.35
C GLU A 82 -28.15 13.04 -2.01
N SER A 83 -27.17 12.73 -1.14
CA SER A 83 -26.95 13.39 0.15
C SER A 83 -25.91 14.52 0.03
N SER A 84 -25.05 14.71 1.06
CA SER A 84 -24.00 15.73 1.02
C SER A 84 -22.93 15.40 -0.03
N ARG A 85 -22.54 16.39 -0.82
CA ARG A 85 -21.42 16.29 -1.76
C ARG A 85 -20.12 16.87 -1.20
N ASN A 86 -20.02 16.98 0.11
CA ASN A 86 -18.81 17.39 0.83
C ASN A 86 -18.76 16.63 2.16
N HIS A 87 -18.33 15.37 2.11
CA HIS A 87 -18.34 14.46 3.25
C HIS A 87 -17.09 13.59 3.31
N ILE A 88 -16.52 13.43 4.50
CA ILE A 88 -15.20 12.80 4.70
C ILE A 88 -15.25 11.26 4.77
N PHE A 89 -16.39 10.63 4.98
CA PHE A 89 -16.47 9.21 5.35
C PHE A 89 -15.82 8.24 4.36
N PHE A 90 -15.84 8.54 3.08
CA PHE A 90 -15.14 7.74 2.06
C PHE A 90 -13.68 8.14 1.86
N GLY A 91 -13.12 9.01 2.72
CA GLY A 91 -11.78 9.57 2.57
C GLY A 91 -10.63 8.64 3.01
N ASP A 92 -10.91 7.51 3.66
CA ASP A 92 -9.89 6.53 4.08
C ASP A 92 -9.07 6.00 2.88
N VAL A 93 -9.63 6.05 1.67
CA VAL A 93 -8.91 5.70 0.44
C VAL A 93 -7.60 6.47 0.26
N SER A 94 -7.55 7.74 0.69
CA SER A 94 -6.31 8.53 0.65
C SER A 94 -5.25 7.97 1.60
N ALA A 95 -5.66 7.59 2.82
CA ALA A 95 -4.76 6.93 3.77
C ALA A 95 -4.31 5.55 3.26
N TRP A 96 -5.21 4.83 2.56
CA TRP A 96 -4.91 3.55 1.93
C TRP A 96 -3.78 3.66 0.90
N PHE A 97 -3.77 4.69 0.06
CA PHE A 97 -2.68 4.93 -0.91
C PHE A 97 -1.33 5.14 -0.21
N TYR A 98 -1.29 5.94 0.85
CA TYR A 98 -0.06 6.15 1.62
C TYR A 98 0.42 4.88 2.31
N LYS A 99 -0.51 4.15 2.92
CA LYS A 99 -0.23 2.95 3.72
C LYS A 99 0.22 1.77 2.88
N TYR A 100 -0.40 1.57 1.71
CA TYR A 100 -0.16 0.37 0.91
C TYR A 100 0.63 0.63 -0.36
N LEU A 101 0.35 1.67 -1.12
CA LEU A 101 1.10 1.93 -2.35
C LEU A 101 2.44 2.62 -2.05
N GLY A 102 2.46 3.59 -1.16
CA GLY A 102 3.67 4.22 -0.65
C GLY A 102 4.37 3.40 0.43
N GLY A 103 3.61 2.61 1.17
CA GLY A 103 4.12 1.76 2.25
C GLY A 103 4.52 2.48 3.52
N ILE A 104 4.36 3.80 3.62
CA ILE A 104 4.80 4.58 4.77
C ILE A 104 3.85 4.37 5.94
N ARG A 105 4.35 3.74 7.03
CA ARG A 105 3.55 3.39 8.21
C ARG A 105 4.28 3.75 9.50
N PRO A 106 3.58 4.29 10.52
CA PRO A 106 4.14 4.39 11.85
C PRO A 106 4.33 3.00 12.46
N VAL A 107 5.27 2.87 13.37
CA VAL A 107 5.41 1.71 14.26
C VAL A 107 4.69 2.02 15.55
N GLU A 108 3.83 1.11 16.03
CA GLU A 108 2.98 1.35 17.21
C GLU A 108 3.79 1.55 18.49
N GLU A 109 4.91 0.84 18.61
CA GLU A 109 5.80 0.89 19.77
C GLU A 109 6.68 2.14 19.79
N ASP A 110 6.86 2.82 18.65
CA ASP A 110 7.65 4.06 18.52
C ASP A 110 6.90 5.12 17.70
N PRO A 111 5.81 5.68 18.24
CA PRO A 111 4.99 6.64 17.52
C PRO A 111 5.77 7.94 17.25
N GLY A 112 5.48 8.59 16.10
CA GLY A 112 6.07 9.89 15.75
C GLY A 112 7.14 9.81 14.66
N TYR A 113 7.34 8.64 14.04
CA TYR A 113 8.27 8.43 12.91
C TYR A 113 9.75 8.60 13.26
N LYS A 114 10.16 8.40 14.49
CA LYS A 114 11.57 8.27 14.82
C LYS A 114 12.13 6.96 14.29
N HIS A 115 11.37 5.90 14.45
CA HIS A 115 11.47 4.66 13.71
C HIS A 115 10.14 4.42 12.99
N PHE A 116 10.18 4.03 11.72
CA PHE A 116 8.97 3.80 10.92
C PHE A 116 9.19 2.63 9.96
N MET A 117 8.09 2.20 9.36
CA MET A 117 8.09 1.10 8.39
C MET A 117 7.85 1.64 6.99
N ILE A 118 8.53 1.06 6.02
CA ILE A 118 8.24 1.21 4.59
C ILE A 118 7.97 -0.17 4.02
N LYS A 119 6.69 -0.46 3.81
CA LYS A 119 6.19 -1.72 3.23
C LYS A 119 5.25 -1.42 2.07
N PRO A 120 5.78 -1.07 0.89
CA PRO A 120 4.94 -0.86 -0.28
C PRO A 120 4.44 -2.20 -0.84
N TYR A 121 3.26 -2.16 -1.44
CA TYR A 121 2.76 -3.19 -2.32
C TYR A 121 2.77 -2.68 -3.75
N PHE A 122 2.92 -3.58 -4.70
CA PHE A 122 3.14 -3.26 -6.10
C PHE A 122 2.05 -3.87 -6.98
N PRO A 123 0.84 -3.26 -7.07
CA PRO A 123 -0.22 -3.76 -7.95
C PRO A 123 0.26 -3.91 -9.39
N GLU A 124 -0.17 -4.96 -10.09
CA GLU A 124 0.30 -5.27 -11.44
C GLU A 124 0.00 -4.16 -12.45
N ASP A 125 -1.20 -3.56 -12.34
CA ASP A 125 -1.67 -2.51 -13.24
C ASP A 125 -1.16 -1.10 -12.89
N LEU A 126 -0.25 -0.98 -11.89
CA LEU A 126 0.31 0.30 -11.48
C LEU A 126 1.80 0.37 -11.83
N SER A 127 2.18 1.37 -12.60
CA SER A 127 3.56 1.52 -13.09
C SER A 127 4.43 2.45 -12.25
N TRP A 128 3.85 3.29 -11.40
CA TRP A 128 4.63 4.17 -10.52
C TRP A 128 3.82 4.72 -9.34
N VAL A 129 4.53 5.07 -8.28
CA VAL A 129 3.99 5.79 -7.11
C VAL A 129 4.95 6.89 -6.68
N ARG A 130 4.39 8.02 -6.27
CA ARG A 130 5.12 9.11 -5.60
C ARG A 130 4.42 9.40 -4.28
N SER A 131 5.07 9.03 -3.18
CA SER A 131 4.49 9.14 -1.84
C SER A 131 5.47 9.82 -0.90
N ASN A 132 4.98 10.79 -0.15
CA ASN A 132 5.76 11.43 0.88
C ASN A 132 4.89 11.95 2.03
N THR A 133 5.47 12.02 3.21
CA THR A 133 4.85 12.66 4.36
C THR A 133 5.87 13.50 5.14
N MET A 134 5.38 14.53 5.82
CA MET A 134 6.24 15.37 6.67
C MET A 134 6.11 14.91 8.11
N SER A 135 7.18 14.38 8.66
CA SER A 135 7.30 14.06 10.09
C SER A 135 7.93 15.20 10.88
N SER A 136 7.97 15.07 12.21
CA SER A 136 8.71 16.01 13.07
C SER A 136 10.23 16.01 12.82
N PHE A 137 10.75 14.97 12.16
CA PHE A 137 12.17 14.82 11.82
C PHE A 137 12.49 15.28 10.40
N GLY A 138 11.50 15.56 9.57
CA GLY A 138 11.63 15.93 8.18
C GLY A 138 10.79 15.07 7.25
N ARG A 139 11.05 15.22 5.95
CA ARG A 139 10.29 14.56 4.90
C ARG A 139 10.71 13.11 4.76
N ILE A 140 9.74 12.23 4.81
CA ILE A 140 9.86 10.81 4.46
C ILE A 140 9.36 10.66 3.03
N GLU A 141 10.09 9.94 2.19
CA GLU A 141 9.67 9.62 0.82
C GLU A 141 9.79 8.12 0.56
N SER A 142 8.82 7.61 -0.20
CA SER A 142 8.82 6.27 -0.74
C SER A 142 8.20 6.35 -2.14
N ASN A 143 9.06 6.41 -3.14
CA ASN A 143 8.67 6.52 -4.55
C ASN A 143 9.13 5.27 -5.27
N TRP A 144 8.34 4.76 -6.21
CA TRP A 144 8.79 3.64 -7.03
C TRP A 144 8.28 3.73 -8.47
N ASP A 145 9.04 3.14 -9.37
CA ASP A 145 8.75 2.98 -10.78
C ASP A 145 8.92 1.50 -11.15
N ARG A 146 8.04 1.00 -11.99
CA ARG A 146 8.11 -0.34 -12.57
C ARG A 146 8.54 -0.23 -14.03
N ASP A 147 9.50 -1.02 -14.42
CA ASP A 147 9.93 -1.19 -15.81
C ASP A 147 10.01 -2.68 -16.19
N ASP A 148 10.61 -2.94 -17.35
CA ASP A 148 10.78 -4.29 -17.85
C ASP A 148 11.73 -5.16 -17.01
N ASP A 149 12.64 -4.57 -16.27
CA ASP A 149 13.66 -5.26 -15.47
C ASP A 149 13.22 -5.48 -14.02
N GLY A 150 12.19 -4.75 -13.56
CA GLY A 150 11.65 -4.88 -12.20
C GLY A 150 11.10 -3.58 -11.63
N ILE A 151 11.40 -3.32 -10.37
CA ILE A 151 10.96 -2.12 -9.67
C ILE A 151 12.18 -1.39 -9.12
N VAL A 152 12.25 -0.10 -9.37
CA VAL A 152 13.22 0.81 -8.76
C VAL A 152 12.49 1.69 -7.75
N MET A 153 12.94 1.65 -6.51
CA MET A 153 12.32 2.37 -5.40
C MET A 153 13.31 3.36 -4.81
N ASP A 154 12.95 4.64 -4.76
CA ASP A 154 13.72 5.70 -4.12
C ASP A 154 13.11 6.01 -2.75
N VAL A 155 13.96 5.96 -1.71
CA VAL A 155 13.57 6.15 -0.30
C VAL A 155 14.38 7.28 0.32
N ASN A 156 13.70 8.23 0.96
CA ASN A 156 14.32 9.23 1.82
C ASN A 156 13.96 8.98 3.28
N ILE A 157 14.96 8.76 4.12
CA ILE A 157 14.84 8.58 5.57
C ILE A 157 15.45 9.82 6.24
N PRO A 158 14.62 10.66 6.92
CA PRO A 158 15.08 11.92 7.48
C PRO A 158 16.17 11.73 8.54
N PHE A 159 16.94 12.80 8.77
CA PHE A 159 18.01 12.79 9.75
C PHE A 159 17.54 12.40 11.14
N ASN A 160 18.37 11.63 11.87
CA ASN A 160 18.10 11.12 13.22
C ASN A 160 16.87 10.19 13.32
N THR A 161 16.55 9.52 12.22
CA THR A 161 15.51 8.47 12.16
C THR A 161 16.05 7.20 11.52
N SER A 162 15.26 6.14 11.57
CA SER A 162 15.51 4.89 10.84
C SER A 162 14.22 4.31 10.30
N ALA A 163 14.32 3.44 9.32
CA ALA A 163 13.17 2.75 8.76
C ALA A 163 13.42 1.25 8.64
N THR A 164 12.41 0.44 8.98
CA THR A 164 12.35 -0.95 8.56
C THR A 164 11.76 -1.00 7.15
N ILE A 165 12.56 -1.45 6.20
CA ILE A 165 12.12 -1.74 4.84
C ILE A 165 11.63 -3.17 4.80
N ILE A 166 10.45 -3.40 4.26
CA ILE A 166 9.87 -4.72 4.09
C ILE A 166 9.53 -4.93 2.62
N LEU A 167 10.13 -5.94 2.03
CA LEU A 167 9.96 -6.32 0.64
C LEU A 167 9.31 -7.70 0.55
N PRO A 168 8.53 -8.01 -0.50
CA PRO A 168 7.94 -9.33 -0.69
C PRO A 168 9.00 -10.44 -0.62
N GLU A 169 8.59 -11.63 -0.19
CA GLU A 169 9.46 -12.80 -0.17
C GLU A 169 9.92 -13.21 -1.59
N ASN A 170 10.98 -14.03 -1.64
CA ASN A 170 11.48 -14.66 -2.88
C ASN A 170 11.85 -13.69 -4.01
N ILE A 171 12.19 -12.45 -3.69
CA ILE A 171 12.71 -11.49 -4.65
C ILE A 171 14.21 -11.26 -4.46
N SER A 172 14.90 -10.97 -5.55
CA SER A 172 16.27 -10.46 -5.52
C SER A 172 16.24 -8.94 -5.46
N TYR A 173 17.04 -8.35 -4.60
CA TYR A 173 17.12 -6.88 -4.49
C TYR A 173 18.56 -6.41 -4.27
N LYS A 174 18.80 -5.13 -4.57
CA LYS A 174 20.03 -4.41 -4.24
C LYS A 174 19.68 -3.10 -3.57
N VAL A 175 20.46 -2.70 -2.59
CA VAL A 175 20.33 -1.41 -1.92
C VAL A 175 21.52 -0.54 -2.26
N LEU A 176 21.26 0.64 -2.81
CA LEU A 176 22.28 1.64 -3.15
C LEU A 176 22.12 2.84 -2.23
N PHE A 177 23.20 3.23 -1.55
CA PHE A 177 23.25 4.45 -0.76
C PHE A 177 23.67 5.63 -1.66
N GLU A 178 22.95 6.75 -1.58
CA GLU A 178 23.14 7.93 -2.43
C GLU A 178 23.25 7.60 -3.93
N ASN A 179 22.52 6.57 -4.38
CA ASN A 179 22.49 6.06 -5.76
C ASN A 179 23.86 5.66 -6.34
N LYS A 180 24.84 5.35 -5.49
CA LYS A 180 26.24 5.12 -5.93
C LYS A 180 26.88 3.89 -5.35
N THR A 181 26.67 3.62 -4.08
CA THR A 181 27.37 2.55 -3.37
C THR A 181 26.40 1.46 -2.99
N GLU A 182 26.60 0.26 -3.53
CA GLU A 182 25.86 -0.91 -3.09
C GLU A 182 26.22 -1.21 -1.64
N ILE A 183 25.22 -1.33 -0.78
CA ILE A 183 25.37 -1.68 0.62
C ILE A 183 24.63 -2.98 0.92
N LEU A 184 25.16 -3.72 1.87
CA LEU A 184 24.43 -4.83 2.48
C LEU A 184 23.82 -4.29 3.78
N PRO A 185 22.50 -4.44 3.97
CA PRO A 185 21.88 -4.13 5.26
C PRO A 185 22.52 -4.94 6.39
N ASP A 186 22.76 -4.29 7.54
CA ASP A 186 23.48 -4.91 8.66
C ASP A 186 22.77 -6.17 9.20
N GLU A 187 21.45 -6.19 9.18
CA GLU A 187 20.62 -7.31 9.61
C GLU A 187 19.44 -7.49 8.67
N THR A 188 19.32 -8.68 8.10
CA THR A 188 18.15 -9.09 7.33
C THR A 188 17.38 -10.10 8.16
N THR A 189 16.10 -9.84 8.39
CA THR A 189 15.19 -10.70 9.15
C THR A 189 13.96 -11.03 8.33
N ASN A 190 13.14 -11.94 8.81
CA ASN A 190 11.84 -12.21 8.21
C ASN A 190 10.75 -11.44 8.95
N TYR A 191 9.84 -10.84 8.21
CA TYR A 191 8.62 -10.23 8.71
C TYR A 191 7.43 -11.03 8.17
N GLY A 192 7.03 -12.05 8.91
CA GLY A 192 6.19 -13.11 8.36
C GLY A 192 6.95 -13.86 7.27
N GLU A 193 6.42 -13.86 6.07
CA GLU A 193 7.07 -14.45 4.88
C GLU A 193 7.97 -13.44 4.15
N ASP A 194 7.78 -12.14 4.37
CA ASP A 194 8.52 -11.06 3.73
C ASP A 194 9.94 -10.90 4.28
N THR A 195 10.82 -10.31 3.46
CA THR A 195 12.17 -9.93 3.86
C THR A 195 12.19 -8.54 4.47
N ALA A 196 12.76 -8.39 5.66
CA ALA A 196 12.87 -7.12 6.36
C ALA A 196 14.33 -6.76 6.69
N PHE A 197 14.67 -5.48 6.59
CA PHE A 197 15.96 -4.94 7.01
C PHE A 197 15.83 -3.49 7.45
N ILE A 198 16.77 -3.02 8.29
CA ILE A 198 16.75 -1.65 8.83
C ILE A 198 17.75 -0.79 8.06
N LEU A 199 17.31 0.40 7.66
CA LEU A 199 18.16 1.46 7.10
C LEU A 199 18.17 2.67 8.03
N PRO A 200 19.36 3.27 8.31
CA PRO A 200 19.46 4.53 9.01
C PRO A 200 19.05 5.71 8.12
N SER A 201 19.14 6.93 8.65
CA SER A 201 18.89 8.15 7.87
C SER A 201 19.75 8.23 6.61
N GLY A 202 19.16 8.64 5.49
CA GLY A 202 19.83 8.72 4.20
C GLY A 202 18.90 8.66 3.01
N ASN A 203 19.48 8.74 1.82
CA ASN A 203 18.79 8.54 0.55
C ASN A 203 19.22 7.19 -0.03
N TYR A 204 18.26 6.36 -0.34
CA TYR A 204 18.50 5.01 -0.83
C TYR A 204 17.75 4.78 -2.13
N GLN A 205 18.35 3.99 -3.01
CA GLN A 205 17.67 3.37 -4.12
C GLN A 205 17.65 1.85 -3.90
N ILE A 206 16.49 1.24 -3.94
CA ILE A 206 16.29 -0.20 -3.82
C ILE A 206 15.84 -0.71 -5.18
N GLN A 207 16.68 -1.55 -5.79
CA GLN A 207 16.39 -2.20 -7.06
C GLN A 207 15.86 -3.60 -6.79
N ILE A 208 14.60 -3.83 -7.10
CA ILE A 208 13.91 -5.10 -6.94
C ILE A 208 13.88 -5.77 -8.31
N ILE A 209 14.56 -6.92 -8.41
CA ILE A 209 14.65 -7.68 -9.65
C ILE A 209 13.52 -8.70 -9.64
N THR A 210 12.52 -8.48 -10.46
CA THR A 210 11.49 -9.49 -10.68
C THR A 210 12.03 -10.49 -11.69
N SER A 211 12.17 -11.74 -11.28
CA SER A 211 12.48 -12.80 -12.24
C SER A 211 11.33 -12.87 -13.26
N LYS A 212 11.53 -12.29 -14.44
CA LYS A 212 10.64 -12.53 -15.57
C LYS A 212 10.62 -14.03 -15.84
N GLY A 213 9.50 -14.65 -15.59
CA GLY A 213 8.99 -15.83 -16.23
C GLY A 213 9.94 -17.00 -16.38
N VAL A 214 9.84 -17.91 -15.42
CA VAL A 214 9.89 -19.33 -15.81
C VAL A 214 8.43 -19.73 -16.05
N ASN A 215 8.03 -19.74 -17.32
CA ASN A 215 6.78 -20.35 -17.79
C ASN A 215 6.73 -21.82 -17.39
#